data_ce0a180d82986109a6652cc8070044ee
#
_entry.id   ce0a180d82986109a6652cc8070044ee
#
_cell.length_a   1.000
_cell.length_b   1.000
_cell.length_c   1.000
_cell.angle_alpha   90.00
_cell.angle_beta   90.00
_cell.angle_gamma   90.00
#
_symmetry.space_group_name_H-M   'P 1'
#
loop_
_entity.id
_entity.type
_entity.pdbx_description
1 polymer ?
#
loop_
_entity_poly.entity_id
_entity_poly.type
_entity_poly.pdbx_seq_one_letter_code
_entity_poly.pdbx_strand_id
1 'polypeptide(L)'
;VYGIAHITGGGLDNISRINDNFQYVIDNPLPVPSVFDWLQKRGEVEDKEMYRTFNMGMGMMIIVDKNDAEKSVSILGEYAQIIGSVKDGKGVLHTAIE
;
A
#
# COMPACT_ATOMS: atom_id res chain seq x y z
N VAL A 1 2.50 -15.36 7.87
CA VAL A 1 2.99 -14.25 7.04
C VAL A 1 3.51 -14.81 5.72
N TYR A 2 2.92 -14.40 4.61
CA TYR A 2 3.35 -14.84 3.28
C TYR A 2 4.39 -13.91 2.65
N GLY A 3 4.43 -12.67 3.08
CA GLY A 3 5.42 -11.73 2.58
C GLY A 3 5.35 -10.40 3.28
N ILE A 4 6.44 -9.65 3.18
CA ILE A 4 6.57 -8.31 3.75
C ILE A 4 7.22 -7.42 2.70
N ALA A 5 6.67 -6.23 2.49
CA ALA A 5 7.25 -5.22 1.62
C ALA A 5 7.48 -3.92 2.38
N HIS A 6 8.69 -3.40 2.29
CA HIS A 6 9.03 -2.07 2.76
C HIS A 6 8.79 -1.09 1.61
N ILE A 7 7.88 -0.15 1.80
CA ILE A 7 7.48 0.78 0.74
C ILE A 7 8.42 1.99 0.74
N THR A 8 9.35 1.97 -0.20
CA THR A 8 10.38 3.00 -0.37
C THR A 8 10.26 3.66 -1.75
N GLY A 9 11.37 4.16 -2.31
CA GLY A 9 11.38 4.69 -3.67
C GLY A 9 10.77 3.70 -4.67
N GLY A 10 9.92 4.19 -5.54
CA GLY A 10 9.09 3.35 -6.39
C GLY A 10 7.68 3.13 -5.85
N GLY A 11 7.40 3.60 -4.62
CA GLY A 11 6.07 3.59 -4.04
C GLY A 11 5.43 2.21 -3.96
N LEU A 12 4.14 2.13 -4.29
CA LEU A 12 3.36 0.90 -4.16
C LEU A 12 3.83 -0.24 -5.07
N ASP A 13 4.61 0.06 -6.10
CA ASP A 13 5.16 -0.99 -6.96
C ASP A 13 6.12 -1.93 -6.20
N ASN A 14 6.61 -1.51 -5.04
CA ASN A 14 7.44 -2.35 -4.18
C ASN A 14 6.73 -3.63 -3.73
N ILE A 15 5.40 -3.61 -3.62
CA ILE A 15 4.64 -4.77 -3.15
C ILE A 15 4.75 -5.92 -4.16
N SER A 16 4.83 -5.64 -5.44
CA SER A 16 4.95 -6.65 -6.49
C SER A 16 6.25 -7.46 -6.39
N ARG A 17 7.24 -6.97 -5.65
CA ARG A 17 8.49 -7.69 -5.43
C ARG A 17 8.31 -8.92 -4.55
N ILE A 18 7.21 -9.02 -3.80
CA ILE A 18 6.91 -10.21 -3.01
C ILE A 18 6.60 -11.38 -3.94
N ASN A 19 5.71 -11.14 -4.91
CA ASN A 19 5.37 -12.10 -5.95
C ASN A 19 4.61 -11.37 -7.05
N ASP A 20 5.13 -11.37 -8.27
CA ASP A 20 4.53 -10.65 -9.39
C ASP A 20 3.45 -11.45 -10.14
N ASN A 21 3.10 -12.64 -9.67
CA ASN A 21 2.05 -13.47 -10.24
C ASN A 21 0.66 -13.19 -9.66
N PHE A 22 0.55 -12.20 -8.76
CA PHE A 22 -0.71 -11.82 -8.14
C PHE A 22 -1.03 -10.35 -8.38
N GLN A 23 -2.30 -10.02 -8.24
CA GLN A 23 -2.76 -8.64 -8.20
C GLN A 23 -2.98 -8.22 -6.74
N TYR A 24 -2.42 -7.09 -6.37
CA TYR A 24 -2.57 -6.52 -5.02
C TYR A 24 -3.57 -5.38 -5.09
N VAL A 25 -4.75 -5.58 -4.50
CA VAL A 25 -5.83 -4.59 -4.53
C VAL A 25 -5.82 -3.78 -3.24
N ILE A 26 -5.63 -2.48 -3.36
CA ILE A 26 -5.64 -1.55 -2.23
C ILE A 26 -6.93 -0.74 -2.31
N ASP A 27 -7.90 -1.08 -1.49
CA ASP A 27 -9.22 -0.46 -1.47
C ASP A 27 -9.57 0.21 -0.14
N ASN A 28 -8.70 0.13 0.84
CA ASN A 28 -8.87 0.76 2.14
C ASN A 28 -7.53 1.25 2.69
N PRO A 29 -6.88 2.22 2.00
CA PRO A 29 -5.54 2.68 2.37
C PRO A 29 -5.54 3.41 3.71
N LEU A 30 -4.35 3.46 4.32
CA LEU A 30 -4.13 4.30 5.49
C LEU A 30 -4.33 5.78 5.14
N PRO A 31 -4.75 6.61 6.10
CA PRO A 31 -4.82 8.05 5.88
C PRO A 31 -3.47 8.59 5.40
N VAL A 32 -3.51 9.44 4.38
CA VAL A 32 -2.30 10.04 3.81
C VAL A 32 -1.87 11.21 4.71
N PRO A 33 -0.64 11.21 5.24
CA PRO A 33 -0.14 12.34 6.02
C PRO A 33 -0.14 13.63 5.21
N SER A 34 -0.42 14.75 5.88
CA SER A 34 -0.58 16.05 5.21
C SER A 34 0.68 16.53 4.48
N VAL A 35 1.86 16.04 4.86
CA VAL A 35 3.10 16.39 4.18
C VAL A 35 3.07 16.00 2.70
N PHE A 36 2.41 14.89 2.35
CA PHE A 36 2.32 14.47 0.95
C PHE A 36 1.41 15.38 0.14
N ASP A 37 0.32 15.86 0.73
CA ASP A 37 -0.54 16.84 0.07
C ASP A 37 0.21 18.15 -0.18
N TRP A 38 0.99 18.60 0.79
CA TRP A 38 1.82 19.79 0.64
C TRP A 38 2.87 19.64 -0.47
N LEU A 39 3.56 18.48 -0.51
CA LEU A 39 4.55 18.18 -1.55
C LEU A 39 3.90 18.14 -2.93
N GLN A 40 2.74 17.51 -3.03
CA GLN A 40 2.01 17.38 -4.29
C GLN A 40 1.63 18.73 -4.86
N LYS A 41 1.11 19.62 -4.03
CA LYS A 41 0.71 20.96 -4.44
C LYS A 41 1.89 21.81 -4.85
N ARG A 42 2.99 21.74 -4.08
CA ARG A 42 4.20 22.50 -4.38
C ARG A 42 4.87 22.07 -5.68
N GLY A 43 4.89 20.76 -5.93
CA GLY A 43 5.51 20.19 -7.12
C GLY A 43 4.58 20.08 -8.32
N GLU A 44 3.29 20.38 -8.16
CA GLU A 44 2.28 20.19 -9.21
C GLU A 44 2.27 18.76 -9.75
N VAL A 45 2.30 17.78 -8.84
CA VAL A 45 2.43 16.37 -9.17
C VAL A 45 1.06 15.70 -9.24
N GLU A 46 0.82 14.88 -10.25
CA GLU A 46 -0.42 14.12 -10.40
C GLU A 46 -0.50 12.98 -9.37
N ASP A 47 -1.73 12.56 -9.03
CA ASP A 47 -1.97 11.52 -8.04
C ASP A 47 -1.21 10.22 -8.36
N LYS A 48 -1.26 9.75 -9.60
CA LYS A 48 -0.57 8.51 -10.00
C LYS A 48 0.93 8.59 -9.75
N GLU A 49 1.52 9.75 -10.02
CA GLU A 49 2.95 9.93 -9.80
C GLU A 49 3.31 9.98 -8.33
N MET A 50 2.43 10.54 -7.49
CA MET A 50 2.63 10.54 -6.03
C MET A 50 2.69 9.11 -5.51
N TYR A 51 1.75 8.25 -5.91
CA TYR A 51 1.72 6.85 -5.46
C TYR A 51 2.82 5.99 -6.08
N ARG A 52 3.37 6.40 -7.21
CA ARG A 52 4.52 5.73 -7.82
C ARG A 52 5.83 6.07 -7.12
N THR A 53 5.94 7.28 -6.59
CA THR A 53 7.18 7.82 -6.02
C THR A 53 7.25 7.66 -4.51
N PHE A 54 6.14 7.91 -3.81
CA PHE A 54 6.08 7.96 -2.35
C PHE A 54 5.26 6.81 -1.77
N ASN A 55 5.49 6.52 -0.49
CA ASN A 55 4.70 5.50 0.20
C ASN A 55 3.30 5.99 0.61
N MET A 56 3.06 7.27 0.56
CA MET A 56 1.78 7.91 0.88
C MET A 56 1.23 7.53 2.25
N GLY A 57 2.12 7.28 3.20
CA GLY A 57 1.76 6.92 4.57
C GLY A 57 1.75 5.42 4.86
N MET A 58 1.96 4.59 3.84
CA MET A 58 2.01 3.13 3.99
C MET A 58 3.44 2.65 3.87
N GLY A 59 4.19 2.74 4.98
CA GLY A 59 5.63 2.44 4.98
C GLY A 59 5.97 0.95 4.87
N MET A 60 5.09 0.08 5.31
CA MET A 60 5.30 -1.37 5.27
C MET A 60 3.99 -2.10 5.03
N MET A 61 4.02 -3.11 4.18
CA MET A 61 2.87 -3.97 3.90
C MET A 61 3.21 -5.41 4.23
N ILE A 62 2.25 -6.11 4.83
CA ILE A 62 2.40 -7.50 5.25
C ILE A 62 1.28 -8.31 4.62
N ILE A 63 1.64 -9.42 3.97
CA ILE A 63 0.68 -10.35 3.39
C ILE A 63 0.50 -11.51 4.36
N VAL A 64 -0.74 -11.72 4.79
CA VAL A 64 -1.09 -12.80 5.71
C VAL A 64 -2.30 -13.57 5.19
N ASP A 65 -2.56 -14.75 5.76
CA ASP A 65 -3.80 -15.47 5.50
C ASP A 65 -4.99 -14.62 5.95
N LYS A 66 -6.08 -14.66 5.20
CA LYS A 66 -7.25 -13.82 5.52
C LYS A 66 -7.82 -14.11 6.91
N ASN A 67 -7.66 -15.33 7.41
CA ASN A 67 -8.13 -15.71 8.75
C ASN A 67 -7.27 -15.09 9.85
N ASP A 68 -6.07 -14.63 9.53
CA ASP A 68 -5.14 -14.01 10.47
C ASP A 68 -5.07 -12.49 10.36
N ALA A 69 -5.79 -11.90 9.41
CA ALA A 69 -5.67 -10.46 9.12
C ALA A 69 -6.06 -9.59 10.32
N GLU A 70 -7.21 -9.84 10.92
CA GLU A 70 -7.66 -9.05 12.08
C GLU A 70 -6.77 -9.24 13.30
N LYS A 71 -6.30 -10.47 13.53
CA LYS A 71 -5.37 -10.77 14.60
C LYS A 71 -4.06 -10.03 14.41
N SER A 72 -3.58 -9.96 13.18
CA SER A 72 -2.35 -9.24 12.83
C SER A 72 -2.48 -7.74 13.15
N VAL A 73 -3.61 -7.13 12.78
CA VAL A 73 -3.89 -5.73 13.09
C VAL A 73 -3.91 -5.51 14.60
N SER A 74 -4.54 -6.41 15.34
CA SER A 74 -4.60 -6.33 16.81
C SER A 74 -3.20 -6.36 17.43
N ILE A 75 -2.31 -7.20 16.91
CA ILE A 75 -0.93 -7.30 17.41
C ILE A 75 -0.12 -6.05 17.06
N LEU A 76 -0.26 -5.53 15.84
CA LEU A 76 0.52 -4.40 15.34
C LEU A 76 0.08 -3.04 15.90
N GLY A 77 -1.18 -2.93 16.33
CA GLY A 77 -1.65 -1.74 17.01
C GLY A 77 -2.33 -0.70 16.14
N GLU A 78 -2.41 0.54 16.65
CA GLU A 78 -3.24 1.59 16.08
C GLU A 78 -2.81 2.11 14.70
N TYR A 79 -1.56 1.88 14.32
CA TYR A 79 -1.04 2.34 13.02
C TYR A 79 -1.18 1.29 11.92
N ALA A 80 -1.86 0.20 12.21
CA ALA A 80 -2.07 -0.88 11.25
C ALA A 80 -3.55 -1.02 10.91
N GLN A 81 -3.84 -1.37 9.66
CA GLN A 81 -5.20 -1.72 9.25
C GLN A 81 -5.14 -2.65 8.03
N ILE A 82 -6.25 -3.30 7.77
CA ILE A 82 -6.41 -4.10 6.56
C ILE A 82 -6.66 -3.14 5.41
N ILE A 83 -5.70 -3.05 4.49
CA ILE A 83 -5.74 -2.06 3.39
C ILE A 83 -6.28 -2.65 2.09
N GLY A 84 -6.36 -3.96 1.98
CA GLY A 84 -6.82 -4.59 0.75
C GLY A 84 -6.63 -6.08 0.75
N SER A 85 -6.57 -6.65 -0.45
CA SER A 85 -6.50 -8.11 -0.63
C SER A 85 -5.61 -8.47 -1.82
N VAL A 86 -5.20 -9.74 -1.86
CA VAL A 86 -4.43 -10.32 -2.95
C VAL A 86 -5.36 -11.17 -3.79
N LYS A 87 -5.32 -10.98 -5.11
CA LYS A 87 -6.16 -11.69 -6.07
C LYS A 87 -5.33 -12.26 -7.21
N ASP A 88 -5.94 -13.11 -8.02
CA ASP A 88 -5.33 -13.56 -9.26
C ASP A 88 -5.19 -12.37 -10.22
N GLY A 89 -4.08 -12.31 -10.91
CA GLY A 89 -3.79 -11.23 -11.83
C GLY A 89 -2.37 -10.74 -11.68
N LYS A 90 -2.13 -9.47 -12.03
CA LYS A 90 -0.80 -8.87 -11.92
C LYS A 90 -0.90 -7.41 -11.51
N GLY A 91 0.15 -6.92 -10.87
CA GLY A 91 0.31 -5.52 -10.54
C GLY A 91 -0.42 -5.06 -9.30
N VAL A 92 -0.50 -3.77 -9.14
CA VAL A 92 -1.12 -3.13 -8.00
C VAL A 92 -2.29 -2.28 -8.49
N LEU A 93 -3.48 -2.54 -7.94
CA LEU A 93 -4.68 -1.76 -8.20
C LEU A 93 -5.00 -0.94 -6.95
N HIS A 94 -4.91 0.38 -7.05
CA HIS A 94 -5.26 1.29 -5.96
C HIS A 94 -6.53 2.03 -6.36
N THR A 95 -7.62 1.80 -5.64
CA THR A 95 -8.94 2.29 -6.04
C THR A 95 -9.05 3.82 -6.10
N ALA A 96 -8.21 4.53 -5.39
CA ALA A 96 -8.23 6.00 -5.39
C ALA A 96 -7.63 6.62 -6.66
N ILE A 97 -6.87 5.87 -7.45
CA ILE A 97 -6.16 6.38 -8.63
C ILE A 97 -6.48 5.61 -9.92
N GLU A 98 -7.40 4.67 -9.85
CA GLU A 98 -7.81 3.86 -11.00
C GLU A 98 -9.17 4.28 -11.55
#